data_146936f2c593e0826cc2528617e54ee1
#
_entry.id   146936f2c593e0826cc2528617e54ee1
#
_cell.length_a   1.000
_cell.length_b   1.000
_cell.length_c   1.000
_cell.angle_alpha   90.00
_cell.angle_beta   90.00
_cell.angle_gamma   90.00
#
_symmetry.space_group_name_H-M   'P 1'
#
loop_
_entity.id
_entity.type
_entity.pdbx_description
1 polymer ?
#
loop_
_entity_poly.entity_id
_entity_poly.type
_entity_poly.pdbx_seq_one_letter_code
_entity_poly.pdbx_strand_id
1 'polypeptide(L)'
;MEDDSHLAGDLLIRNATLHGGDGAPPVQGDLAVCDGQILAVGSGLQGRFGQIIDGTGLALAPGFIDVHTHDDAIALEQGAMLSKLSQGVTTVVTGNCGVSLAPELPKDLSEQVPPLDLLGGLDAFSYPRFADYITALRAAGPDMNVVPLVGHTVLRVRAMGADLNRPATSAEIAAMRSDLLDALAAGAVGLSTGLAYPPARFATTEEIATLVADVAQAGRLWTTHMRDERSGVVSAVAETLDIARRTGARVLISHHKCCGDAAFGLSRTTLEMIAEARRTMDVDLDVYPYTASSTVLNPVFARDSHRVTVSWSDSHPEAVGRDLHEIAADWGLSEAETLDRLKPGGAIYHQMDEADLRHILAFGPSLIGSDGLPRDRRPHPRLWGSFPRVLGHYARDEGLFPLETAIAKMTGQTADALQLRNRGRLVPGYVADLVMFDPKTVADAATYADPICLSLGIERVWIGGQLAYAEGVARCNGLGQTLAATPSTEAVA
;
A
#
# COMPACT_ATOMS: atom_id res chain seq x y z
N MET A 1 24.44 -7.81 -44.93
CA MET A 1 23.28 -8.67 -44.69
C MET A 1 22.73 -8.22 -43.34
N GLU A 2 21.82 -7.26 -43.37
CA GLU A 2 21.04 -6.90 -42.17
C GLU A 2 20.22 -8.11 -41.80
N ASP A 3 20.39 -8.56 -40.58
CA ASP A 3 19.64 -9.66 -39.99
C ASP A 3 18.20 -9.15 -39.79
N ASP A 4 17.34 -9.44 -40.75
CA ASP A 4 15.94 -9.08 -40.75
C ASP A 4 15.17 -10.05 -39.78
N SER A 5 15.64 -10.11 -38.54
CA SER A 5 14.93 -10.83 -37.49
C SER A 5 13.63 -10.08 -37.16
N HIS A 6 12.57 -10.37 -37.92
CA HIS A 6 11.23 -9.88 -37.63
C HIS A 6 10.81 -10.37 -36.27
N LEU A 7 10.53 -9.45 -35.33
CA LEU A 7 9.99 -9.77 -34.02
C LEU A 7 8.66 -10.52 -34.19
N ALA A 8 8.37 -11.43 -33.26
CA ALA A 8 7.06 -12.06 -33.14
C ALA A 8 6.61 -11.98 -31.66
N GLY A 9 5.36 -11.63 -31.44
CA GLY A 9 4.83 -11.47 -30.08
C GLY A 9 3.32 -11.27 -30.04
N ASP A 10 2.82 -11.05 -28.84
CA ASP A 10 1.40 -10.93 -28.58
C ASP A 10 0.89 -9.50 -28.77
N LEU A 11 1.69 -8.51 -28.35
CA LEU A 11 1.33 -7.08 -28.34
C LEU A 11 2.48 -6.21 -28.83
N LEU A 12 2.15 -5.21 -29.64
CA LEU A 12 3.03 -4.11 -29.98
C LEU A 12 2.32 -2.78 -29.70
N ILE A 13 2.88 -1.96 -28.82
CA ILE A 13 2.44 -0.58 -28.60
C ILE A 13 3.40 0.32 -29.34
N ARG A 14 2.89 1.15 -30.26
CA ARG A 14 3.68 2.05 -31.12
C ARG A 14 3.52 3.50 -30.74
N ASN A 15 4.53 4.30 -31.04
CA ASN A 15 4.51 5.76 -30.99
C ASN A 15 4.17 6.34 -29.60
N ALA A 16 4.36 5.59 -28.52
CA ALA A 16 4.06 6.08 -27.17
C ALA A 16 5.23 6.90 -26.61
N THR A 17 4.92 7.76 -25.62
CA THR A 17 5.93 8.38 -24.77
C THR A 17 6.27 7.38 -23.65
N LEU A 18 7.44 6.75 -23.75
CA LEU A 18 7.89 5.68 -22.84
C LEU A 18 8.56 6.27 -21.61
N HIS A 19 7.98 6.01 -20.43
CA HIS A 19 8.57 6.30 -19.13
C HIS A 19 9.16 5.02 -18.54
N GLY A 20 10.49 4.94 -18.44
CA GLY A 20 11.20 3.71 -18.07
C GLY A 20 10.94 3.18 -16.66
N GLY A 21 10.44 4.03 -15.73
CA GLY A 21 10.24 3.69 -14.33
C GLY A 21 11.46 3.93 -13.43
N ASP A 22 12.53 4.49 -13.99
CA ASP A 22 13.81 4.77 -13.30
C ASP A 22 14.01 6.27 -12.98
N GLY A 23 13.05 7.12 -13.35
CA GLY A 23 13.12 8.58 -13.19
C GLY A 23 13.91 9.29 -14.29
N ALA A 24 14.41 8.57 -15.29
CA ALA A 24 15.04 9.17 -16.47
C ALA A 24 14.00 9.89 -17.36
N PRO A 25 14.43 10.90 -18.13
CA PRO A 25 13.54 11.56 -19.09
C PRO A 25 12.87 10.56 -20.05
N PRO A 26 11.60 10.75 -20.40
CA PRO A 26 10.88 9.85 -21.29
C PRO A 26 11.41 9.91 -22.71
N VAL A 27 11.20 8.84 -23.47
CA VAL A 27 11.58 8.74 -24.88
C VAL A 27 10.39 8.35 -25.75
N GLN A 28 10.32 8.86 -26.98
CA GLN A 28 9.34 8.39 -27.97
C GLN A 28 9.76 7.02 -28.49
N GLY A 29 8.86 6.06 -28.53
CA GLY A 29 9.20 4.72 -28.98
C GLY A 29 8.04 3.74 -29.02
N ASP A 30 8.44 2.49 -29.25
CA ASP A 30 7.57 1.33 -29.31
C ASP A 30 7.97 0.33 -28.21
N LEU A 31 7.00 -0.47 -27.78
CA LEU A 31 7.23 -1.57 -26.84
C LEU A 31 6.55 -2.83 -27.36
N ALA A 32 7.29 -3.92 -27.47
CA ALA A 32 6.79 -5.24 -27.87
C ALA A 32 6.70 -6.19 -26.68
N VAL A 33 5.65 -7.01 -26.62
CA VAL A 33 5.42 -8.02 -25.57
C VAL A 33 5.27 -9.40 -26.22
N CYS A 34 5.86 -10.41 -25.59
CA CYS A 34 5.70 -11.82 -25.93
C CYS A 34 5.65 -12.65 -24.65
N ASP A 35 4.73 -13.61 -24.56
CA ASP A 35 4.60 -14.54 -23.42
C ASP A 35 4.60 -13.82 -22.06
N GLY A 36 3.91 -12.70 -21.97
CA GLY A 36 3.79 -11.91 -20.74
C GLY A 36 5.01 -11.11 -20.33
N GLN A 37 6.08 -11.07 -21.16
CA GLN A 37 7.30 -10.32 -20.89
C GLN A 37 7.51 -9.24 -21.96
N ILE A 38 8.21 -8.17 -21.58
CA ILE A 38 8.68 -7.16 -22.51
C ILE A 38 9.75 -7.80 -23.41
N LEU A 39 9.45 -7.91 -24.70
CA LEU A 39 10.34 -8.50 -25.69
C LEU A 39 11.39 -7.49 -26.15
N ALA A 40 10.94 -6.27 -26.46
CA ALA A 40 11.81 -5.20 -26.96
C ALA A 40 11.25 -3.82 -26.62
N VAL A 41 12.14 -2.85 -26.47
CA VAL A 41 11.84 -1.43 -26.32
C VAL A 41 12.73 -0.66 -27.29
N GLY A 42 12.15 0.21 -28.12
CA GLY A 42 12.92 0.97 -29.11
C GLY A 42 12.00 1.77 -30.02
N SER A 43 12.51 2.25 -31.14
CA SER A 43 11.75 2.97 -32.14
C SER A 43 11.64 2.19 -33.45
N GLY A 44 10.48 2.22 -34.09
CA GLY A 44 10.26 1.60 -35.39
C GLY A 44 10.32 0.07 -35.37
N LEU A 45 9.89 -0.56 -34.26
CA LEU A 45 9.87 -2.02 -34.13
C LEU A 45 8.99 -2.65 -35.23
N GLN A 46 9.55 -3.64 -35.94
CA GLN A 46 8.86 -4.37 -37.00
C GLN A 46 8.67 -5.83 -36.61
N GLY A 47 7.55 -6.43 -37.03
CA GLY A 47 7.31 -7.82 -36.72
C GLY A 47 5.85 -8.25 -36.92
N ARG A 48 5.55 -9.48 -36.47
CA ARG A 48 4.19 -10.03 -36.43
C ARG A 48 3.69 -10.08 -35.00
N PHE A 49 2.61 -9.37 -34.74
CA PHE A 49 2.02 -9.28 -33.41
C PHE A 49 0.53 -9.60 -33.47
N GLY A 50 0.03 -10.27 -32.43
CA GLY A 50 -1.38 -10.57 -32.27
C GLY A 50 -2.25 -9.31 -32.19
N GLN A 51 -1.72 -8.27 -31.52
CA GLN A 51 -2.36 -6.96 -31.41
C GLN A 51 -1.35 -5.84 -31.64
N ILE A 52 -1.76 -4.77 -32.32
CA ILE A 52 -0.99 -3.55 -32.48
C ILE A 52 -1.84 -2.38 -31.96
N ILE A 53 -1.27 -1.57 -31.08
CA ILE A 53 -1.95 -0.41 -30.48
C ILE A 53 -1.14 0.85 -30.82
N ASP A 54 -1.81 1.89 -31.28
CA ASP A 54 -1.21 3.22 -31.45
C ASP A 54 -1.28 3.99 -30.13
N GLY A 55 -0.13 4.33 -29.57
CA GLY A 55 0.05 5.10 -28.33
C GLY A 55 0.37 6.57 -28.60
N THR A 56 0.13 7.08 -29.82
CA THR A 56 0.42 8.48 -30.16
C THR A 56 -0.26 9.45 -29.19
N GLY A 57 0.55 10.29 -28.53
CA GLY A 57 0.07 11.27 -27.55
C GLY A 57 -0.15 10.73 -26.14
N LEU A 58 0.00 9.43 -25.94
CA LEU A 58 -0.16 8.77 -24.65
C LEU A 58 1.20 8.45 -24.00
N ALA A 59 1.22 8.41 -22.69
CA ALA A 59 2.32 7.90 -21.89
C ALA A 59 2.16 6.40 -21.66
N LEU A 60 3.25 5.65 -21.80
CA LEU A 60 3.35 4.24 -21.43
C LEU A 60 4.39 4.11 -20.32
N ALA A 61 3.99 3.50 -19.20
CA ALA A 61 4.83 3.28 -18.04
C ALA A 61 4.70 1.83 -17.55
N PRO A 62 5.60 1.35 -16.67
CA PRO A 62 5.34 0.14 -15.90
C PRO A 62 4.05 0.31 -15.11
N GLY A 63 3.30 -0.77 -14.89
CA GLY A 63 2.13 -0.76 -14.02
C GLY A 63 2.49 -0.32 -12.60
N PHE A 64 1.64 0.49 -12.00
CA PHE A 64 1.92 1.06 -10.69
C PHE A 64 1.86 0.01 -9.59
N ILE A 65 2.66 0.20 -8.56
CA ILE A 65 2.77 -0.65 -7.39
C ILE A 65 2.26 0.14 -6.19
N ASP A 66 1.13 -0.25 -5.64
CA ASP A 66 0.56 0.31 -4.42
C ASP A 66 1.25 -0.34 -3.22
N VAL A 67 2.20 0.39 -2.63
CA VAL A 67 3.07 -0.15 -1.57
C VAL A 67 2.36 -0.28 -0.22
N HIS A 68 1.17 0.31 -0.09
CA HIS A 68 0.44 0.31 1.17
C HIS A 68 -1.07 0.15 0.94
N THR A 69 -1.60 -1.05 1.24
CA THR A 69 -3.02 -1.34 1.12
C THR A 69 -3.53 -2.20 2.28
N HIS A 70 -4.86 -2.27 2.38
CA HIS A 70 -5.60 -3.20 3.23
C HIS A 70 -6.52 -4.08 2.37
N ASP A 71 -6.01 -4.49 1.23
CA ASP A 71 -6.72 -5.27 0.22
C ASP A 71 -6.69 -6.79 0.49
N ASP A 72 -6.25 -7.22 1.66
CA ASP A 72 -6.03 -8.63 2.04
C ASP A 72 -7.24 -9.52 1.74
N ALA A 73 -8.44 -9.06 2.09
CA ALA A 73 -9.67 -9.82 1.89
C ALA A 73 -10.17 -9.73 0.44
N ILE A 74 -10.17 -8.52 -0.15
CA ILE A 74 -10.69 -8.35 -1.52
C ILE A 74 -9.79 -8.97 -2.58
N ALA A 75 -8.51 -9.19 -2.29
CA ALA A 75 -7.60 -9.91 -3.16
C ALA A 75 -7.99 -11.40 -3.35
N LEU A 76 -8.86 -11.93 -2.48
CA LEU A 76 -9.46 -13.25 -2.62
C LEU A 76 -10.73 -13.26 -3.47
N GLU A 77 -11.25 -12.08 -3.83
CA GLU A 77 -12.52 -11.91 -4.54
C GLU A 77 -12.26 -11.42 -5.97
N GLN A 78 -12.50 -12.26 -6.96
CA GLN A 78 -12.33 -11.87 -8.38
C GLN A 78 -13.31 -10.75 -8.75
N GLY A 79 -12.83 -9.75 -9.49
CA GLY A 79 -13.59 -8.59 -9.90
C GLY A 79 -13.73 -7.47 -8.86
N ALA A 80 -13.15 -7.64 -7.65
CA ALA A 80 -13.30 -6.67 -6.57
C ALA A 80 -12.30 -5.50 -6.62
N MET A 81 -11.25 -5.59 -7.46
CA MET A 81 -10.13 -4.63 -7.42
C MET A 81 -10.20 -3.52 -8.48
N LEU A 82 -11.39 -3.18 -8.97
CA LEU A 82 -11.59 -2.11 -9.96
C LEU A 82 -11.08 -0.75 -9.46
N SER A 83 -11.17 -0.47 -8.15
CA SER A 83 -10.64 0.75 -7.53
C SER A 83 -9.13 0.93 -7.76
N LYS A 84 -8.38 -0.16 -7.87
CA LYS A 84 -6.94 -0.16 -8.14
C LYS A 84 -6.63 -0.15 -9.63
N LEU A 85 -7.29 -1.04 -10.40
CA LEU A 85 -7.10 -1.13 -11.86
C LEU A 85 -7.38 0.20 -12.56
N SER A 86 -8.44 0.90 -12.17
CA SER A 86 -8.80 2.21 -12.75
C SER A 86 -7.77 3.31 -12.52
N GLN A 87 -6.83 3.09 -11.61
CA GLN A 87 -5.72 4.01 -11.31
C GLN A 87 -4.40 3.60 -11.99
N GLY A 88 -4.38 2.49 -12.75
CA GLY A 88 -3.15 1.98 -13.35
C GLY A 88 -2.32 1.07 -12.44
N VAL A 89 -2.86 0.67 -11.29
CA VAL A 89 -2.18 -0.23 -10.35
C VAL A 89 -2.26 -1.66 -10.87
N THR A 90 -1.13 -2.37 -10.81
CA THR A 90 -0.99 -3.78 -11.21
C THR A 90 -0.49 -4.67 -10.08
N THR A 91 0.01 -4.06 -9.01
CA THR A 91 0.55 -4.78 -7.85
C THR A 91 0.15 -4.06 -6.56
N VAL A 92 -0.29 -4.80 -5.56
CA VAL A 92 -0.63 -4.30 -4.22
C VAL A 92 0.16 -5.00 -3.13
N VAL A 93 0.54 -4.25 -2.10
CA VAL A 93 1.16 -4.80 -0.88
C VAL A 93 0.10 -4.90 0.19
N THR A 94 -0.17 -6.10 0.68
CA THR A 94 -1.18 -6.39 1.70
C THR A 94 -0.54 -6.73 3.04
N GLY A 95 -1.33 -6.76 4.12
CA GLY A 95 -0.82 -7.07 5.45
C GLY A 95 -0.14 -5.89 6.15
N ASN A 96 -0.44 -4.65 5.77
CA ASN A 96 0.16 -3.44 6.35
C ASN A 96 -0.36 -3.12 7.76
N CYS A 97 0.26 -2.17 8.46
CA CYS A 97 -0.13 -1.62 9.76
C CYS A 97 -0.32 -2.68 10.87
N GLY A 98 0.38 -3.80 10.77
CA GLY A 98 0.24 -4.91 11.73
C GLY A 98 -0.99 -5.77 11.51
N VAL A 99 -1.73 -5.58 10.42
CA VAL A 99 -3.02 -6.24 10.16
C VAL A 99 -2.89 -7.14 8.94
N SER A 100 -3.06 -8.47 9.12
CA SER A 100 -3.10 -9.47 8.05
C SER A 100 -4.18 -10.52 8.36
N LEU A 101 -4.70 -11.22 7.35
CA LEU A 101 -5.75 -12.24 7.54
C LEU A 101 -5.26 -13.55 8.18
N ALA A 102 -3.95 -13.70 8.33
CA ALA A 102 -3.32 -14.91 8.88
C ALA A 102 -2.13 -14.53 9.78
N PRO A 103 -1.84 -15.37 10.78
CA PRO A 103 -2.53 -16.61 11.17
C PRO A 103 -3.88 -16.38 11.87
N GLU A 104 -4.72 -17.44 12.00
CA GLU A 104 -6.05 -17.37 12.62
C GLU A 104 -6.00 -16.81 14.05
N LEU A 105 -7.05 -16.10 14.42
CA LEU A 105 -7.23 -15.58 15.79
C LEU A 105 -7.75 -16.64 16.75
N PRO A 106 -7.53 -16.47 18.08
CA PRO A 106 -8.11 -17.36 19.09
C PRO A 106 -9.64 -17.43 18.97
N LYS A 107 -10.19 -18.66 19.05
CA LYS A 107 -11.64 -18.91 18.88
C LYS A 107 -12.51 -18.45 20.05
N ASP A 108 -11.90 -18.14 21.16
CA ASP A 108 -12.54 -17.62 22.38
C ASP A 108 -12.62 -16.08 22.43
N LEU A 109 -12.12 -15.40 21.40
CA LEU A 109 -12.35 -13.97 21.23
C LEU A 109 -13.85 -13.73 20.97
N SER A 110 -14.49 -12.99 21.87
CA SER A 110 -15.92 -12.65 21.81
C SER A 110 -16.21 -11.31 21.14
N GLU A 111 -15.18 -10.47 20.98
CA GLU A 111 -15.31 -9.11 20.46
C GLU A 111 -14.25 -8.84 19.40
N GLN A 112 -14.58 -7.96 18.45
CA GLN A 112 -13.62 -7.48 17.46
C GLN A 112 -12.50 -6.71 18.14
N VAL A 113 -11.28 -6.86 17.61
CA VAL A 113 -10.08 -6.21 18.13
C VAL A 113 -9.60 -5.18 17.10
N PRO A 114 -9.98 -3.89 17.26
CA PRO A 114 -9.50 -2.85 16.35
C PRO A 114 -7.95 -2.74 16.38
N PRO A 115 -7.28 -2.61 15.22
CA PRO A 115 -7.79 -2.31 13.90
C PRO A 115 -8.04 -3.55 13.01
N LEU A 116 -8.09 -4.78 13.54
CA LEU A 116 -8.29 -5.99 12.73
C LEU A 116 -9.63 -5.97 11.97
N ASP A 117 -10.64 -5.28 12.50
CA ASP A 117 -11.95 -5.05 11.88
C ASP A 117 -11.88 -4.28 10.53
N LEU A 118 -10.75 -3.65 10.21
CA LEU A 118 -10.50 -3.10 8.86
C LEU A 118 -10.56 -4.18 7.76
N LEU A 119 -10.19 -5.43 8.08
CA LEU A 119 -10.24 -6.54 7.12
C LEU A 119 -11.54 -7.34 7.16
N GLY A 120 -12.37 -7.15 8.18
CA GLY A 120 -13.66 -7.83 8.33
C GLY A 120 -13.96 -8.28 9.75
N GLY A 121 -15.00 -9.12 9.91
CA GLY A 121 -15.33 -9.77 11.17
C GLY A 121 -14.30 -10.81 11.60
N LEU A 122 -14.45 -11.36 12.83
CA LEU A 122 -13.54 -12.40 13.33
C LEU A 122 -13.48 -13.64 12.45
N ASP A 123 -14.53 -13.93 11.71
CA ASP A 123 -14.65 -15.03 10.74
C ASP A 123 -13.71 -14.89 9.52
N ALA A 124 -13.29 -13.67 9.20
CA ALA A 124 -12.32 -13.42 8.13
C ALA A 124 -10.93 -13.98 8.47
N PHE A 125 -10.59 -14.10 9.77
CA PHE A 125 -9.29 -14.58 10.26
C PHE A 125 -9.30 -16.10 10.46
N SER A 126 -9.62 -16.86 9.44
CA SER A 126 -9.87 -18.31 9.49
C SER A 126 -8.71 -19.17 8.96
N TYR A 127 -7.58 -18.57 8.57
CA TYR A 127 -6.41 -19.29 8.06
C TYR A 127 -5.48 -19.72 9.20
N PRO A 128 -5.38 -21.03 9.53
CA PRO A 128 -4.60 -21.51 10.67
C PRO A 128 -3.16 -21.04 10.66
N ARG A 129 -2.54 -20.99 9.48
CA ARG A 129 -1.17 -20.51 9.25
C ARG A 129 -1.13 -19.56 8.07
N PHE A 130 -0.08 -18.77 8.00
CA PHE A 130 0.15 -17.87 6.87
C PHE A 130 0.26 -18.62 5.52
N ALA A 131 0.83 -19.82 5.52
CA ALA A 131 0.91 -20.69 4.34
C ALA A 131 -0.47 -21.06 3.77
N ASP A 132 -1.48 -21.18 4.63
CA ASP A 132 -2.84 -21.52 4.22
C ASP A 132 -3.50 -20.33 3.50
N TYR A 133 -3.25 -19.09 3.98
CA TYR A 133 -3.66 -17.86 3.30
C TYR A 133 -2.96 -17.70 1.93
N ILE A 134 -1.65 -17.92 1.85
CA ILE A 134 -0.91 -17.89 0.56
C ILE A 134 -1.49 -18.91 -0.43
N THR A 135 -1.86 -20.11 0.07
CA THR A 135 -2.50 -21.12 -0.76
C THR A 135 -3.88 -20.67 -1.26
N ALA A 136 -4.67 -20.05 -0.39
CA ALA A 136 -5.97 -19.50 -0.74
C ALA A 136 -5.86 -18.35 -1.76
N LEU A 137 -4.92 -17.43 -1.60
CA LEU A 137 -4.65 -16.35 -2.57
C LEU A 137 -4.31 -16.92 -3.95
N ARG A 138 -3.42 -17.91 -4.02
CA ARG A 138 -3.07 -18.56 -5.30
C ARG A 138 -4.25 -19.26 -5.94
N ALA A 139 -5.07 -19.94 -5.13
CA ALA A 139 -6.25 -20.65 -5.61
C ALA A 139 -7.36 -19.68 -6.07
N ALA A 140 -7.51 -18.53 -5.43
CA ALA A 140 -8.47 -17.49 -5.80
C ALA A 140 -8.15 -16.88 -7.18
N GLY A 141 -6.85 -16.81 -7.56
CA GLY A 141 -6.42 -16.09 -8.76
C GLY A 141 -6.75 -14.60 -8.63
N PRO A 142 -5.96 -13.82 -7.90
CA PRO A 142 -6.27 -12.41 -7.66
C PRO A 142 -6.26 -11.60 -8.97
N ASP A 143 -7.03 -10.53 -9.03
CA ASP A 143 -7.13 -9.70 -10.23
C ASP A 143 -5.81 -9.01 -10.57
N MET A 144 -4.96 -8.75 -9.58
CA MET A 144 -3.63 -8.15 -9.73
C MET A 144 -2.60 -8.82 -8.83
N ASN A 145 -1.33 -8.49 -9.05
CA ASN A 145 -0.25 -9.06 -8.25
C ASN A 145 -0.37 -8.65 -6.77
N VAL A 146 -0.16 -9.60 -5.87
CA VAL A 146 -0.24 -9.41 -4.41
C VAL A 146 1.11 -9.73 -3.77
N VAL A 147 1.62 -8.78 -2.98
CA VAL A 147 2.85 -8.88 -2.18
C VAL A 147 2.45 -8.95 -0.71
N PRO A 148 2.44 -10.12 -0.07
CA PRO A 148 1.87 -10.28 1.27
C PRO A 148 2.89 -10.07 2.39
N LEU A 149 2.51 -9.25 3.40
CA LEU A 149 3.18 -9.09 4.69
C LEU A 149 2.42 -9.87 5.77
N VAL A 150 3.11 -10.25 6.85
CA VAL A 150 2.47 -10.73 8.08
C VAL A 150 2.38 -9.59 9.10
N GLY A 151 1.23 -9.47 9.78
CA GLY A 151 0.94 -8.38 10.70
C GLY A 151 1.29 -8.72 12.15
N HIS A 152 2.05 -7.86 12.83
CA HIS A 152 2.40 -7.99 14.25
C HIS A 152 1.18 -8.02 15.17
N THR A 153 0.15 -7.19 14.90
CA THR A 153 -1.06 -7.15 15.72
C THR A 153 -1.78 -8.50 15.74
N VAL A 154 -1.84 -9.18 14.59
CA VAL A 154 -2.42 -10.52 14.49
C VAL A 154 -1.60 -11.54 15.29
N LEU A 155 -0.27 -11.52 15.15
CA LEU A 155 0.63 -12.37 15.94
C LEU A 155 0.45 -12.14 17.44
N ARG A 156 0.32 -10.87 17.85
CA ARG A 156 0.16 -10.48 19.24
C ARG A 156 -1.19 -10.92 19.81
N VAL A 157 -2.29 -10.71 19.08
CA VAL A 157 -3.63 -11.18 19.46
C VAL A 157 -3.67 -12.70 19.55
N ARG A 158 -3.04 -13.40 18.61
CA ARG A 158 -2.94 -14.87 18.64
C ARG A 158 -2.20 -15.39 19.87
N ALA A 159 -1.10 -14.75 20.25
CA ALA A 159 -0.27 -15.17 21.37
C ALA A 159 -0.84 -14.80 22.75
N MET A 160 -1.58 -13.67 22.86
CA MET A 160 -2.00 -13.08 24.11
C MET A 160 -3.53 -13.11 24.35
N GLY A 161 -4.32 -13.49 23.32
CA GLY A 161 -5.79 -13.42 23.39
C GLY A 161 -6.28 -11.99 23.58
N ALA A 162 -7.24 -11.77 24.49
CA ALA A 162 -7.83 -10.46 24.78
C ALA A 162 -6.99 -9.59 25.74
N ASP A 163 -5.94 -10.13 26.38
CA ASP A 163 -5.11 -9.41 27.39
C ASP A 163 -3.98 -8.59 26.75
N LEU A 164 -4.37 -7.58 25.98
CA LEU A 164 -3.45 -6.81 25.12
C LEU A 164 -2.94 -5.51 25.77
N ASN A 165 -3.48 -5.11 26.93
CA ASN A 165 -3.16 -3.84 27.60
C ASN A 165 -1.92 -3.92 28.51
N ARG A 166 -0.97 -4.76 28.16
CA ARG A 166 0.31 -4.97 28.86
C ARG A 166 1.43 -5.35 27.89
N PRO A 167 2.69 -5.26 28.28
CA PRO A 167 3.80 -5.88 27.56
C PRO A 167 3.60 -7.41 27.43
N ALA A 168 4.08 -7.98 26.32
CA ALA A 168 4.11 -9.43 26.16
C ALA A 168 5.18 -10.05 27.06
N THR A 169 4.89 -11.26 27.57
CA THR A 169 5.86 -12.08 28.29
C THR A 169 6.88 -12.69 27.33
N SER A 170 8.00 -13.18 27.84
CA SER A 170 8.99 -13.87 27.00
C SER A 170 8.43 -15.11 26.28
N ALA A 171 7.46 -15.80 26.89
CA ALA A 171 6.79 -16.94 26.26
C ALA A 171 5.87 -16.52 25.10
N GLU A 172 5.14 -15.41 25.25
CA GLU A 172 4.29 -14.85 24.21
C GLU A 172 5.13 -14.29 23.05
N ILE A 173 6.26 -13.62 23.34
CA ILE A 173 7.22 -13.19 22.31
C ILE A 173 7.78 -14.40 21.55
N ALA A 174 8.10 -15.49 22.25
CA ALA A 174 8.59 -16.71 21.60
C ALA A 174 7.52 -17.36 20.69
N ALA A 175 6.23 -17.32 21.08
CA ALA A 175 5.13 -17.75 20.25
C ALA A 175 4.96 -16.88 19.00
N MET A 176 4.99 -15.54 19.14
CA MET A 176 4.95 -14.61 18.01
C MET A 176 6.13 -14.83 17.05
N ARG A 177 7.34 -15.08 17.56
CA ARG A 177 8.52 -15.40 16.75
C ARG A 177 8.33 -16.69 15.95
N SER A 178 7.76 -17.73 16.55
CA SER A 178 7.48 -19.00 15.86
C SER A 178 6.54 -18.79 14.68
N ASP A 179 5.41 -18.11 14.90
CA ASP A 179 4.44 -17.81 13.84
C ASP A 179 5.03 -16.88 12.76
N LEU A 180 5.87 -15.90 13.14
CA LEU A 180 6.58 -15.02 12.21
C LEU A 180 7.54 -15.83 11.32
N LEU A 181 8.36 -16.68 11.88
CA LEU A 181 9.32 -17.51 11.13
C LEU A 181 8.60 -18.45 10.16
N ASP A 182 7.48 -19.05 10.59
CA ASP A 182 6.63 -19.86 9.73
C ASP A 182 6.04 -19.03 8.57
N ALA A 183 5.60 -17.79 8.83
CA ALA A 183 5.09 -16.89 7.80
C ALA A 183 6.17 -16.48 6.80
N LEU A 184 7.38 -16.14 7.26
CA LEU A 184 8.52 -15.80 6.40
C LEU A 184 8.94 -17.00 5.53
N ALA A 185 8.94 -18.21 6.10
CA ALA A 185 9.22 -19.45 5.36
C ALA A 185 8.13 -19.75 4.30
N ALA A 186 6.86 -19.39 4.58
CA ALA A 186 5.74 -19.54 3.65
C ALA A 186 5.75 -18.50 2.53
N GLY A 187 6.61 -17.48 2.61
CA GLY A 187 6.80 -16.47 1.58
C GLY A 187 6.26 -15.08 1.92
N ALA A 188 5.97 -14.78 3.19
CA ALA A 188 5.76 -13.39 3.59
C ALA A 188 6.98 -12.55 3.22
N VAL A 189 6.77 -11.39 2.58
CA VAL A 189 7.86 -10.49 2.16
C VAL A 189 8.44 -9.73 3.35
N GLY A 190 7.75 -9.74 4.48
CA GLY A 190 8.20 -9.08 5.69
C GLY A 190 7.15 -9.09 6.80
N LEU A 191 7.46 -8.32 7.85
CA LEU A 191 6.61 -8.06 8.99
C LEU A 191 6.09 -6.62 8.91
N SER A 192 4.81 -6.40 9.17
CA SER A 192 4.27 -5.07 9.43
C SER A 192 3.96 -4.87 10.91
N THR A 193 4.13 -3.65 11.40
CA THR A 193 3.73 -3.25 12.77
C THR A 193 2.77 -2.07 12.73
N GLY A 194 1.84 -1.99 13.70
CA GLY A 194 0.88 -0.89 13.85
C GLY A 194 0.85 -0.38 15.29
N LEU A 195 1.93 0.30 15.71
CA LEU A 195 2.22 0.60 17.12
C LEU A 195 1.33 1.71 17.73
N ALA A 196 0.62 2.47 16.90
CA ALA A 196 -0.35 3.47 17.37
C ALA A 196 -1.67 2.86 17.86
N TYR A 197 -1.98 1.64 17.43
CA TYR A 197 -3.25 0.99 17.76
C TYR A 197 -3.23 0.29 19.13
N PRO A 198 -4.38 0.24 19.84
CA PRO A 198 -4.46 -0.32 21.19
C PRO A 198 -3.80 -1.69 21.36
N PRO A 199 -4.03 -2.69 20.48
CA PRO A 199 -3.47 -4.02 20.65
C PRO A 199 -1.94 -4.07 20.66
N ALA A 200 -1.28 -3.15 19.92
CA ALA A 200 0.18 -3.10 19.79
C ALA A 200 0.81 -1.94 20.59
N ARG A 201 0.02 -1.02 21.15
CA ARG A 201 0.51 0.17 21.86
C ARG A 201 1.39 -0.17 23.05
N PHE A 202 1.13 -1.28 23.73
CA PHE A 202 1.88 -1.75 24.90
C PHE A 202 3.05 -2.65 24.52
N ALA A 203 3.28 -2.93 23.23
CA ALA A 203 4.47 -3.63 22.78
C ALA A 203 5.70 -2.78 23.11
N THR A 204 6.67 -3.39 23.78
CA THR A 204 7.93 -2.71 24.13
C THR A 204 8.82 -2.59 22.89
N THR A 205 9.75 -1.63 22.89
CA THR A 205 10.78 -1.52 21.85
C THR A 205 11.57 -2.82 21.71
N GLU A 206 11.82 -3.53 22.83
CA GLU A 206 12.53 -4.82 22.82
C GLU A 206 11.70 -5.97 22.20
N GLU A 207 10.37 -6.00 22.42
CA GLU A 207 9.48 -6.93 21.72
C GLU A 207 9.60 -6.74 20.20
N ILE A 208 9.47 -5.52 19.73
CA ILE A 208 9.58 -5.21 18.31
C ILE A 208 10.98 -5.50 17.77
N ALA A 209 12.04 -5.07 18.46
CA ALA A 209 13.41 -5.34 18.04
C ALA A 209 13.73 -6.85 17.94
N THR A 210 13.15 -7.66 18.82
CA THR A 210 13.31 -9.11 18.78
C THR A 210 12.70 -9.73 17.53
N LEU A 211 11.47 -9.32 17.16
CA LEU A 211 10.80 -9.80 15.95
C LEU A 211 11.49 -9.27 14.68
N VAL A 212 11.86 -7.99 14.68
CA VAL A 212 12.55 -7.33 13.55
C VAL A 212 13.94 -7.92 13.29
N ALA A 213 14.63 -8.41 14.33
CA ALA A 213 15.89 -9.13 14.16
C ALA A 213 15.72 -10.43 13.35
N ASP A 214 14.65 -11.18 13.58
CA ASP A 214 14.33 -12.37 12.78
C ASP A 214 14.02 -12.00 11.31
N VAL A 215 13.31 -10.88 11.09
CA VAL A 215 13.02 -10.33 9.75
C VAL A 215 14.33 -9.95 9.03
N ALA A 216 15.23 -9.26 9.72
CA ALA A 216 16.54 -8.87 9.18
C ALA A 216 17.40 -10.09 8.83
N GLN A 217 17.44 -11.10 9.71
CA GLN A 217 18.17 -12.34 9.47
C GLN A 217 17.64 -13.08 8.24
N ALA A 218 16.33 -13.03 8.00
CA ALA A 218 15.70 -13.59 6.80
C ALA A 218 15.90 -12.72 5.52
N GLY A 219 16.55 -11.57 5.62
CA GLY A 219 16.71 -10.62 4.50
C GLY A 219 15.39 -9.99 4.04
N ARG A 220 14.41 -9.88 4.94
CA ARG A 220 13.05 -9.41 4.65
C ARG A 220 12.84 -7.96 5.07
N LEU A 221 11.68 -7.39 4.70
CA LEU A 221 11.31 -6.01 4.97
C LEU A 221 10.54 -5.89 6.28
N TRP A 222 10.81 -4.85 7.06
CA TRP A 222 9.97 -4.39 8.14
C TRP A 222 9.22 -3.13 7.70
N THR A 223 7.87 -3.14 7.74
CA THR A 223 7.05 -1.94 7.53
C THR A 223 6.44 -1.51 8.86
N THR A 224 6.26 -0.21 9.09
CA THR A 224 5.76 0.25 10.39
C THR A 224 4.85 1.48 10.30
N HIS A 225 3.59 1.30 10.73
CA HIS A 225 2.80 2.40 11.27
C HIS A 225 3.39 2.73 12.64
N MET A 226 4.06 3.84 12.74
CA MET A 226 4.83 4.25 13.92
C MET A 226 3.92 4.41 15.15
N ARG A 227 4.54 4.48 16.32
CA ARG A 227 3.85 4.57 17.61
C ARG A 227 3.06 5.87 17.78
N ASP A 228 3.53 6.96 17.19
CA ASP A 228 2.88 8.26 17.22
C ASP A 228 3.17 9.03 15.92
N GLU A 229 2.15 9.55 15.30
CA GLU A 229 2.22 10.40 14.12
C GLU A 229 1.79 11.84 14.42
N ARG A 230 1.66 12.19 15.73
CA ARG A 230 1.25 13.48 16.25
C ARG A 230 2.42 14.22 16.86
N SER A 231 2.22 14.87 17.99
CA SER A 231 3.28 15.60 18.72
C SER A 231 4.51 14.75 19.07
N GLY A 232 4.35 13.43 19.16
CA GLY A 232 5.42 12.46 19.39
C GLY A 232 6.09 11.91 18.11
N VAL A 233 5.76 12.40 16.92
CA VAL A 233 6.24 11.84 15.64
C VAL A 233 7.76 11.80 15.53
N VAL A 234 8.46 12.82 16.04
CA VAL A 234 9.93 12.85 16.05
C VAL A 234 10.52 11.73 16.90
N SER A 235 9.93 11.46 18.07
CA SER A 235 10.34 10.35 18.94
C SER A 235 10.01 8.99 18.33
N ALA A 236 8.88 8.87 17.62
CA ALA A 236 8.48 7.65 16.93
C ALA A 236 9.42 7.32 15.75
N VAL A 237 9.84 8.33 14.97
CA VAL A 237 10.88 8.17 13.96
C VAL A 237 12.19 7.73 14.60
N ALA A 238 12.61 8.36 15.72
CA ALA A 238 13.83 7.97 16.44
C ALA A 238 13.78 6.52 16.93
N GLU A 239 12.65 6.05 17.51
CA GLU A 239 12.44 4.66 17.92
C GLU A 239 12.57 3.71 16.70
N THR A 240 11.91 4.02 15.59
CA THR A 240 11.96 3.21 14.35
C THR A 240 13.39 3.08 13.83
N LEU A 241 14.10 4.19 13.73
CA LEU A 241 15.49 4.20 13.26
C LEU A 241 16.46 3.51 14.23
N ASP A 242 16.21 3.57 15.54
CA ASP A 242 16.99 2.84 16.54
C ASP A 242 16.82 1.32 16.42
N ILE A 243 15.57 0.85 16.29
CA ILE A 243 15.28 -0.58 16.06
C ILE A 243 15.97 -1.05 14.78
N ALA A 244 15.78 -0.34 13.66
CA ALA A 244 16.38 -0.71 12.39
C ALA A 244 17.92 -0.76 12.45
N ARG A 245 18.56 0.20 13.14
CA ARG A 245 20.02 0.24 13.33
C ARG A 245 20.51 -0.94 14.17
N ARG A 246 19.83 -1.25 15.28
CA ARG A 246 20.20 -2.34 16.19
C ARG A 246 20.07 -3.72 15.55
N THR A 247 19.09 -3.88 14.67
CA THR A 247 18.76 -5.18 14.04
C THR A 247 19.38 -5.37 12.65
N GLY A 248 19.82 -4.28 12.00
CA GLY A 248 20.24 -4.29 10.59
C GLY A 248 19.10 -4.46 9.60
N ALA A 249 17.85 -4.25 10.03
CA ALA A 249 16.69 -4.43 9.19
C ALA A 249 16.54 -3.31 8.15
N ARG A 250 16.06 -3.69 6.98
CA ARG A 250 15.48 -2.77 6.01
C ARG A 250 14.11 -2.32 6.54
N VAL A 251 13.84 -1.03 6.54
CA VAL A 251 12.59 -0.49 7.07
C VAL A 251 11.89 0.43 6.07
N LEU A 252 10.57 0.27 5.98
CA LEU A 252 9.67 1.20 5.29
C LEU A 252 8.72 1.81 6.32
N ILE A 253 8.87 3.12 6.54
CA ILE A 253 7.97 3.89 7.40
C ILE A 253 6.65 4.08 6.66
N SER A 254 5.59 3.46 7.17
CA SER A 254 4.27 3.46 6.54
C SER A 254 3.61 4.84 6.57
N HIS A 255 3.00 5.24 5.45
CA HIS A 255 2.15 6.44 5.29
C HIS A 255 2.63 7.63 6.13
N HIS A 256 3.93 7.99 6.03
CA HIS A 256 4.52 9.03 6.87
C HIS A 256 3.73 10.33 6.80
N LYS A 257 3.35 10.85 7.98
CA LYS A 257 2.57 12.06 8.14
C LYS A 257 2.82 12.73 9.49
N CYS A 258 2.42 14.00 9.58
CA CYS A 258 2.39 14.77 10.82
C CYS A 258 0.94 15.18 11.09
N CYS A 259 0.32 14.64 12.14
CA CYS A 259 -1.10 14.77 12.44
C CYS A 259 -1.38 15.69 13.61
N GLY A 260 -2.39 16.56 13.46
CA GLY A 260 -2.81 17.54 14.46
C GLY A 260 -1.89 18.76 14.52
N ASP A 261 -2.42 19.90 14.92
CA ASP A 261 -1.77 21.21 14.87
C ASP A 261 -0.40 21.25 15.56
N ALA A 262 -0.25 20.48 16.64
CA ALA A 262 1.01 20.40 17.38
C ALA A 262 2.16 19.71 16.60
N ALA A 263 1.83 18.98 15.53
CA ALA A 263 2.78 18.29 14.69
C ALA A 263 3.07 19.00 13.36
N PHE A 264 2.30 20.03 13.01
CA PHE A 264 2.48 20.75 11.75
C PHE A 264 3.89 21.36 11.65
N GLY A 265 4.53 21.16 10.50
CA GLY A 265 5.91 21.57 10.21
C GLY A 265 6.97 20.58 10.69
N LEU A 266 6.63 19.54 11.47
CA LEU A 266 7.61 18.54 11.96
C LEU A 266 8.11 17.62 10.86
N SER A 267 7.48 17.57 9.67
CA SER A 267 7.98 16.82 8.53
C SER A 267 9.41 17.21 8.14
N ARG A 268 9.83 18.47 8.36
CA ARG A 268 11.21 18.91 8.13
C ARG A 268 12.19 18.13 8.99
N THR A 269 11.93 18.08 10.30
CA THR A 269 12.79 17.37 11.27
C THR A 269 12.79 15.87 10.99
N THR A 270 11.63 15.27 10.77
CA THR A 270 11.54 13.82 10.55
C THR A 270 12.23 13.39 9.27
N LEU A 271 12.09 14.14 8.17
CA LEU A 271 12.76 13.83 6.91
C LEU A 271 14.27 14.07 6.96
N GLU A 272 14.75 15.06 7.72
CA GLU A 272 16.18 15.24 7.98
C GLU A 272 16.76 14.04 8.75
N MET A 273 16.06 13.51 9.76
CA MET A 273 16.47 12.31 10.49
C MET A 273 16.51 11.08 9.56
N ILE A 274 15.51 10.90 8.72
CA ILE A 274 15.44 9.81 7.75
C ILE A 274 16.56 9.93 6.72
N ALA A 275 16.78 11.13 6.17
CA ALA A 275 17.86 11.39 5.21
C ALA A 275 19.25 11.08 5.80
N GLU A 276 19.51 11.45 7.06
CA GLU A 276 20.75 11.11 7.74
C GLU A 276 20.90 9.60 7.96
N ALA A 277 19.82 8.92 8.39
CA ALA A 277 19.83 7.46 8.58
C ALA A 277 20.11 6.71 7.29
N ARG A 278 19.57 7.17 6.16
CA ARG A 278 19.76 6.58 4.83
C ARG A 278 21.21 6.54 4.34
N ARG A 279 22.11 7.30 4.96
CA ARG A 279 23.54 7.22 4.61
C ARG A 279 24.18 5.88 4.99
N THR A 280 23.61 5.17 5.94
CA THR A 280 24.18 3.93 6.49
C THR A 280 23.16 2.82 6.65
N MET A 281 21.89 3.08 6.40
CA MET A 281 20.79 2.15 6.60
C MET A 281 19.85 2.16 5.39
N ASP A 282 19.15 1.07 5.18
CA ASP A 282 18.11 0.94 4.15
C ASP A 282 16.76 1.37 4.76
N VAL A 283 16.40 2.63 4.54
CA VAL A 283 15.19 3.26 5.11
C VAL A 283 14.40 3.93 4.00
N ASP A 284 13.18 3.50 3.77
CA ASP A 284 12.23 4.13 2.88
C ASP A 284 10.99 4.59 3.66
N LEU A 285 10.11 5.33 3.01
CA LEU A 285 8.82 5.71 3.55
C LEU A 285 7.77 5.73 2.43
N ASP A 286 6.51 5.53 2.78
CA ASP A 286 5.41 5.78 1.86
C ASP A 286 4.50 6.92 2.34
N VAL A 287 3.72 7.45 1.40
CA VAL A 287 2.80 8.57 1.60
C VAL A 287 1.63 8.47 0.63
N TYR A 288 0.44 8.88 1.06
CA TYR A 288 -0.71 9.08 0.18
C TYR A 288 -0.98 10.58 -0.04
N PRO A 289 -1.51 10.98 -1.21
CA PRO A 289 -1.59 12.38 -1.62
C PRO A 289 -2.83 13.12 -1.08
N TYR A 290 -3.13 13.00 0.22
CA TYR A 290 -4.31 13.61 0.86
C TYR A 290 -3.99 14.08 2.28
N THR A 291 -4.70 15.13 2.75
CA THR A 291 -4.52 15.73 4.08
C THR A 291 -5.46 15.18 5.15
N ALA A 292 -6.16 14.08 4.87
CA ALA A 292 -6.96 13.36 5.85
C ALA A 292 -6.54 11.88 5.90
N SER A 293 -6.64 11.27 7.08
CA SER A 293 -6.47 9.83 7.26
C SER A 293 -7.82 9.12 7.35
N SER A 294 -7.85 7.80 7.20
CA SER A 294 -9.03 6.97 7.44
C SER A 294 -8.63 5.70 8.18
N THR A 295 -9.35 5.40 9.26
CA THR A 295 -9.14 4.20 10.07
C THR A 295 -10.36 3.96 10.99
N VAL A 296 -10.25 3.00 11.91
CA VAL A 296 -11.27 2.69 12.92
C VAL A 296 -11.60 3.90 13.79
N LEU A 297 -12.81 3.91 14.39
CA LEU A 297 -13.23 4.95 15.31
C LEU A 297 -12.32 5.02 16.54
N ASN A 298 -11.65 6.15 16.71
CA ASN A 298 -10.67 6.38 17.76
C ASN A 298 -10.83 7.79 18.36
N PRO A 299 -11.10 7.92 19.67
CA PRO A 299 -11.30 9.21 20.31
C PRO A 299 -10.04 10.09 20.34
N VAL A 300 -8.85 9.49 20.35
CA VAL A 300 -7.60 10.25 20.28
C VAL A 300 -7.45 10.92 18.90
N PHE A 301 -7.78 10.21 17.84
CA PHE A 301 -7.72 10.73 16.48
C PHE A 301 -8.79 11.80 16.24
N ALA A 302 -10.00 11.59 16.77
CA ALA A 302 -11.07 12.56 16.64
C ALA A 302 -10.76 13.89 17.32
N ARG A 303 -10.21 13.86 18.54
CA ARG A 303 -9.87 15.07 19.31
C ARG A 303 -8.87 15.98 18.59
N ASP A 304 -7.92 15.40 17.85
CA ASP A 304 -6.84 16.12 17.17
C ASP A 304 -7.19 16.43 15.71
N SER A 305 -8.45 16.23 15.30
CA SER A 305 -8.95 16.48 13.94
C SER A 305 -9.83 17.73 13.88
N HIS A 306 -9.69 18.51 12.83
CA HIS A 306 -10.57 19.66 12.55
C HIS A 306 -11.99 19.23 12.13
N ARG A 307 -12.09 18.02 11.58
CA ARG A 307 -13.34 17.41 11.14
C ARG A 307 -13.21 15.89 11.16
N VAL A 308 -14.29 15.20 11.52
CA VAL A 308 -14.38 13.73 11.49
C VAL A 308 -15.63 13.32 10.74
N THR A 309 -15.48 12.56 9.65
CA THR A 309 -16.61 12.05 8.86
C THR A 309 -16.70 10.53 9.02
N VAL A 310 -17.86 10.00 9.42
CA VAL A 310 -18.06 8.55 9.59
C VAL A 310 -18.01 7.85 8.24
N SER A 311 -17.09 6.89 8.05
CA SER A 311 -16.96 6.12 6.81
C SER A 311 -17.80 4.85 6.80
N TRP A 312 -17.96 4.23 7.96
CA TRP A 312 -18.88 3.12 8.20
C TRP A 312 -19.21 2.99 9.70
N SER A 313 -20.35 2.37 10.00
CA SER A 313 -20.77 1.96 11.34
C SER A 313 -21.74 0.80 11.19
N ASP A 314 -21.50 -0.29 11.92
CA ASP A 314 -22.42 -1.44 11.93
C ASP A 314 -23.64 -1.16 12.81
N SER A 315 -23.44 -0.45 13.92
CA SER A 315 -24.50 -0.10 14.86
C SER A 315 -25.43 0.98 14.31
N HIS A 316 -24.90 1.91 13.51
CA HIS A 316 -25.61 3.09 13.01
C HIS A 316 -25.28 3.38 11.53
N PRO A 317 -25.76 2.52 10.58
CA PRO A 317 -25.51 2.71 9.16
C PRO A 317 -25.99 4.04 8.59
N GLU A 318 -26.98 4.66 9.21
CA GLU A 318 -27.54 5.98 8.86
C GLU A 318 -26.59 7.15 9.17
N ALA A 319 -25.58 6.93 10.00
CA ALA A 319 -24.56 7.94 10.32
C ALA A 319 -23.46 8.05 9.24
N VAL A 320 -23.39 7.10 8.30
CA VAL A 320 -22.34 7.05 7.28
C VAL A 320 -22.38 8.29 6.38
N GLY A 321 -21.21 8.93 6.22
CA GLY A 321 -21.04 10.15 5.44
C GLY A 321 -21.38 11.44 6.20
N ARG A 322 -21.82 11.35 7.45
CA ARG A 322 -22.12 12.50 8.31
C ARG A 322 -20.90 12.91 9.13
N ASP A 323 -20.90 14.17 9.52
CA ASP A 323 -19.89 14.72 10.43
C ASP A 323 -20.19 14.29 11.88
N LEU A 324 -19.14 13.91 12.63
CA LEU A 324 -19.26 13.48 14.03
C LEU A 324 -19.91 14.55 14.91
N HIS A 325 -19.53 15.82 14.71
CA HIS A 325 -20.08 16.94 15.47
C HIS A 325 -21.59 17.10 15.26
N GLU A 326 -22.06 16.96 14.00
CA GLU A 326 -23.48 17.01 13.66
C GLU A 326 -24.26 15.84 14.30
N ILE A 327 -23.71 14.64 14.27
CA ILE A 327 -24.34 13.45 14.88
C ILE A 327 -24.42 13.63 16.40
N ALA A 328 -23.36 14.11 17.04
CA ALA A 328 -23.33 14.37 18.48
C ALA A 328 -24.39 15.39 18.88
N ALA A 329 -24.52 16.48 18.12
CA ALA A 329 -25.54 17.50 18.34
C ALA A 329 -26.98 16.93 18.22
N ASP A 330 -27.25 16.15 17.15
CA ASP A 330 -28.55 15.52 16.93
C ASP A 330 -28.91 14.52 18.03
N TRP A 331 -27.96 13.80 18.58
CA TRP A 331 -28.16 12.82 19.63
C TRP A 331 -28.14 13.42 21.04
N GLY A 332 -27.73 14.67 21.20
CA GLY A 332 -27.56 15.33 22.50
C GLY A 332 -26.45 14.70 23.34
N LEU A 333 -25.39 14.18 22.69
CA LEU A 333 -24.26 13.50 23.31
C LEU A 333 -22.97 14.29 23.09
N SER A 334 -21.94 14.00 23.88
CA SER A 334 -20.57 14.41 23.56
C SER A 334 -20.05 13.61 22.35
N GLU A 335 -19.03 14.14 21.65
CA GLU A 335 -18.38 13.41 20.54
C GLU A 335 -17.77 12.07 21.00
N ALA A 336 -17.26 11.99 22.22
CA ALA A 336 -16.71 10.74 22.78
C ALA A 336 -17.80 9.68 22.98
N GLU A 337 -18.96 10.04 23.55
CA GLU A 337 -20.12 9.15 23.71
C GLU A 337 -20.70 8.75 22.35
N THR A 338 -20.69 9.68 21.38
CA THR A 338 -21.15 9.42 20.02
C THR A 338 -20.23 8.41 19.33
N LEU A 339 -18.90 8.57 19.44
CA LEU A 339 -17.95 7.58 18.92
C LEU A 339 -18.15 6.19 19.51
N ASP A 340 -18.36 6.10 20.84
CA ASP A 340 -18.59 4.81 21.49
C ASP A 340 -19.88 4.15 21.01
N ARG A 341 -20.93 4.95 20.78
CA ARG A 341 -22.20 4.45 20.27
C ARG A 341 -22.15 4.01 18.81
N LEU A 342 -21.27 4.62 18.00
CA LEU A 342 -21.08 4.29 16.58
C LEU A 342 -20.27 3.00 16.36
N LYS A 343 -19.57 2.48 17.38
CA LYS A 343 -18.72 1.29 17.24
C LYS A 343 -19.54 0.01 17.04
N PRO A 344 -18.95 -1.00 16.32
CA PRO A 344 -17.73 -0.90 15.53
C PRO A 344 -17.93 -0.02 14.29
N GLY A 345 -16.87 0.68 13.88
CA GLY A 345 -16.96 1.64 12.80
C GLY A 345 -15.62 2.27 12.42
N GLY A 346 -15.63 3.05 11.34
CA GLY A 346 -14.50 3.81 10.84
C GLY A 346 -14.84 5.25 10.54
N ALA A 347 -13.81 6.08 10.43
CA ALA A 347 -13.97 7.49 10.09
C ALA A 347 -12.79 8.05 9.29
N ILE A 348 -13.06 9.15 8.58
CA ILE A 348 -12.08 10.00 7.92
C ILE A 348 -11.76 11.15 8.86
N TYR A 349 -10.47 11.35 9.15
CA TYR A 349 -9.94 12.33 10.09
C TYR A 349 -9.17 13.41 9.34
N HIS A 350 -9.72 14.62 9.28
CA HIS A 350 -9.06 15.79 8.66
C HIS A 350 -8.10 16.43 9.67
N GLN A 351 -6.80 16.07 9.61
CA GLN A 351 -5.84 16.36 10.67
C GLN A 351 -4.39 16.60 10.18
N MET A 352 -4.17 16.78 8.88
CA MET A 352 -2.84 16.98 8.31
C MET A 352 -2.76 18.30 7.56
N ASP A 353 -1.55 18.87 7.52
CA ASP A 353 -1.23 20.09 6.81
C ASP A 353 -0.73 19.82 5.38
N GLU A 354 -1.17 20.62 4.42
CA GLU A 354 -0.79 20.48 3.01
C GLU A 354 0.71 20.76 2.78
N ALA A 355 1.32 21.68 3.55
CA ALA A 355 2.74 21.98 3.40
C ALA A 355 3.60 20.79 3.85
N ASP A 356 3.23 20.11 4.93
CA ASP A 356 3.89 18.87 5.36
C ASP A 356 3.71 17.75 4.31
N LEU A 357 2.49 17.57 3.80
CA LEU A 357 2.21 16.58 2.75
C LEU A 357 3.08 16.81 1.51
N ARG A 358 3.14 18.05 1.00
CA ARG A 358 3.97 18.43 -0.16
C ARG A 358 5.45 18.16 0.10
N HIS A 359 5.92 18.47 1.31
CA HIS A 359 7.30 18.24 1.69
C HIS A 359 7.63 16.74 1.71
N ILE A 360 6.74 15.90 2.24
CA ILE A 360 6.92 14.44 2.25
C ILE A 360 6.83 13.86 0.83
N LEU A 361 5.87 14.29 0.00
CA LEU A 361 5.75 13.86 -1.39
C LEU A 361 6.99 14.22 -2.23
N ALA A 362 7.56 15.43 -2.01
CA ALA A 362 8.75 15.90 -2.72
C ALA A 362 10.06 15.22 -2.23
N PHE A 363 10.04 14.57 -1.06
CA PHE A 363 11.21 13.87 -0.57
C PHE A 363 11.59 12.70 -1.51
N GLY A 364 12.83 12.69 -2.01
CA GLY A 364 13.27 11.73 -3.03
C GLY A 364 12.91 10.27 -2.73
N PRO A 365 13.21 9.77 -1.52
CA PRO A 365 12.94 8.39 -1.12
C PRO A 365 11.47 8.02 -0.85
N SER A 366 10.53 8.97 -0.86
CA SER A 366 9.14 8.63 -0.60
C SER A 366 8.52 7.83 -1.75
N LEU A 367 7.81 6.77 -1.39
CA LEU A 367 7.03 5.91 -2.27
C LEU A 367 5.54 6.29 -2.18
N ILE A 368 4.74 5.82 -3.12
CA ILE A 368 3.31 6.10 -3.12
C ILE A 368 2.54 4.85 -2.70
N GLY A 369 1.78 5.00 -1.61
CA GLY A 369 0.78 4.03 -1.17
C GLY A 369 -0.60 4.67 -1.15
N SER A 370 -1.67 3.91 -1.31
CA SER A 370 -3.02 4.43 -1.19
C SER A 370 -3.52 4.45 0.26
N ASP A 371 -3.06 3.51 1.06
CA ASP A 371 -3.61 3.21 2.39
C ASP A 371 -5.15 3.04 2.33
N GLY A 372 -5.64 2.50 1.20
CA GLY A 372 -7.06 2.37 0.88
C GLY A 372 -7.75 1.32 1.75
N LEU A 373 -9.01 1.61 2.15
CA LEU A 373 -9.87 0.72 2.93
C LEU A 373 -11.06 0.29 2.07
N PRO A 374 -10.99 -0.85 1.38
CA PRO A 374 -11.98 -1.24 0.39
C PRO A 374 -13.33 -1.68 0.99
N ARG A 375 -13.38 -1.99 2.27
CA ARG A 375 -14.60 -2.41 2.98
C ARG A 375 -15.45 -1.25 3.49
N ASP A 376 -14.93 -0.03 3.49
CA ASP A 376 -15.66 1.16 3.92
C ASP A 376 -16.85 1.42 2.99
N ARG A 377 -18.06 1.64 3.55
CA ARG A 377 -19.24 1.95 2.73
C ARG A 377 -19.16 3.28 2.03
N ARG A 378 -18.49 4.25 2.66
CA ARG A 378 -18.15 5.55 2.10
C ARG A 378 -16.65 5.78 2.31
N PRO A 379 -15.80 5.19 1.45
CA PRO A 379 -14.37 5.20 1.66
C PRO A 379 -13.77 6.59 1.54
N HIS A 380 -12.57 6.75 2.08
CA HIS A 380 -11.73 7.89 1.78
C HIS A 380 -11.41 7.91 0.27
N PRO A 381 -11.41 9.07 -0.42
CA PRO A 381 -11.13 9.17 -1.87
C PRO A 381 -9.76 8.59 -2.27
N ARG A 382 -8.82 8.41 -1.32
CA ARG A 382 -7.51 7.78 -1.57
C ARG A 382 -7.60 6.36 -2.14
N LEU A 383 -8.71 5.64 -1.86
CA LEU A 383 -8.94 4.30 -2.40
C LEU A 383 -9.06 4.30 -3.94
N TRP A 384 -9.63 5.38 -4.51
CA TRP A 384 -9.96 5.48 -5.94
C TRP A 384 -9.13 6.50 -6.71
N GLY A 385 -8.32 7.35 -6.05
CA GLY A 385 -7.69 8.50 -6.70
C GLY A 385 -6.21 8.74 -6.39
N SER A 386 -5.55 7.94 -5.54
CA SER A 386 -4.18 8.25 -5.09
C SER A 386 -3.16 8.41 -6.22
N PHE A 387 -3.09 7.46 -7.13
CA PHE A 387 -2.09 7.43 -8.19
C PHE A 387 -2.33 8.52 -9.24
N PRO A 388 -3.56 8.68 -9.79
CA PRO A 388 -3.88 9.77 -10.71
C PRO A 388 -3.71 11.16 -10.10
N ARG A 389 -3.97 11.33 -8.77
CA ARG A 389 -3.74 12.58 -8.07
C ARG A 389 -2.26 12.95 -8.02
N VAL A 390 -1.37 11.99 -7.81
CA VAL A 390 0.08 12.23 -7.87
C VAL A 390 0.51 12.68 -9.26
N LEU A 391 -0.01 12.03 -10.32
CA LEU A 391 0.31 12.36 -11.70
C LEU A 391 -0.30 13.70 -12.15
N GLY A 392 -1.60 13.86 -11.91
CA GLY A 392 -2.36 15.02 -12.38
C GLY A 392 -2.12 16.27 -11.51
N HIS A 393 -2.55 16.18 -10.25
CA HIS A 393 -2.52 17.34 -9.36
C HIS A 393 -1.08 17.74 -8.99
N TYR A 394 -0.29 16.83 -8.39
CA TYR A 394 1.03 17.20 -7.86
C TYR A 394 2.12 17.34 -8.93
N ALA A 395 2.19 16.41 -9.90
CA ALA A 395 3.24 16.47 -10.91
C ALA A 395 2.88 17.46 -12.04
N ARG A 396 1.72 17.31 -12.70
CA ARG A 396 1.35 18.14 -13.85
C ARG A 396 0.92 19.57 -13.45
N ASP A 397 -0.09 19.70 -12.56
CA ASP A 397 -0.76 20.98 -12.30
C ASP A 397 0.05 21.87 -11.34
N GLU A 398 0.61 21.28 -10.29
CA GLU A 398 1.39 21.97 -9.27
C GLU A 398 2.90 22.04 -9.59
N GLY A 399 3.39 21.13 -10.45
CA GLY A 399 4.82 21.06 -10.78
C GLY A 399 5.69 20.74 -9.57
N LEU A 400 5.18 20.00 -8.58
CA LEU A 400 5.91 19.67 -7.36
C LEU A 400 7.17 18.84 -7.65
N PHE A 401 7.10 18.00 -8.65
CA PHE A 401 8.21 17.22 -9.24
C PHE A 401 7.86 16.82 -10.69
N PRO A 402 8.88 16.47 -11.51
CA PRO A 402 8.65 15.97 -12.87
C PRO A 402 7.79 14.70 -12.92
N LEU A 403 7.05 14.50 -14.00
CA LEU A 403 6.19 13.33 -14.20
C LEU A 403 6.97 12.01 -14.12
N GLU A 404 8.16 11.95 -14.68
CA GLU A 404 9.05 10.78 -14.59
C GLU A 404 9.46 10.45 -13.16
N THR A 405 9.61 11.46 -12.29
CA THR A 405 9.83 11.25 -10.85
C THR A 405 8.58 10.66 -10.18
N ALA A 406 7.37 11.17 -10.49
CA ALA A 406 6.14 10.60 -10.00
C ALA A 406 6.01 9.11 -10.37
N ILE A 407 6.26 8.78 -11.64
CA ILE A 407 6.21 7.41 -12.15
C ILE A 407 7.25 6.52 -11.45
N ALA A 408 8.48 6.99 -11.27
CA ALA A 408 9.53 6.22 -10.59
C ALA A 408 9.15 5.86 -9.16
N LYS A 409 8.54 6.82 -8.40
CA LYS A 409 8.05 6.60 -7.03
C LYS A 409 6.96 5.53 -6.93
N MET A 410 6.19 5.32 -8.00
CA MET A 410 5.10 4.36 -8.09
C MET A 410 5.48 3.05 -8.80
N THR A 411 6.71 2.94 -9.31
CA THR A 411 7.14 1.80 -10.13
C THR A 411 8.53 1.29 -9.74
N GLY A 412 9.59 1.70 -10.42
CA GLY A 412 10.95 1.17 -10.23
C GLY A 412 11.51 1.39 -8.83
N GLN A 413 11.29 2.56 -8.24
CA GLN A 413 11.75 2.86 -6.89
C GLN A 413 11.02 1.98 -5.84
N THR A 414 9.70 1.80 -6.02
CA THR A 414 8.90 0.90 -5.16
C THR A 414 9.30 -0.58 -5.38
N ALA A 415 9.56 -0.99 -6.62
CA ALA A 415 10.01 -2.35 -6.91
C ALA A 415 11.38 -2.64 -6.25
N ASP A 416 12.30 -1.68 -6.22
CA ASP A 416 13.59 -1.80 -5.54
C ASP A 416 13.41 -1.93 -4.02
N ALA A 417 12.58 -1.07 -3.41
CA ALA A 417 12.28 -1.12 -1.98
C ALA A 417 11.67 -2.45 -1.55
N LEU A 418 10.83 -3.05 -2.39
CA LEU A 418 10.21 -4.35 -2.16
C LEU A 418 11.06 -5.54 -2.66
N GLN A 419 12.20 -5.30 -3.30
CA GLN A 419 13.04 -6.32 -3.95
C GLN A 419 12.28 -7.17 -4.99
N LEU A 420 11.34 -6.56 -5.72
CA LEU A 420 10.61 -7.23 -6.78
C LEU A 420 11.50 -7.36 -8.02
N ARG A 421 11.87 -8.59 -8.33
CA ARG A 421 12.70 -8.87 -9.51
C ARG A 421 11.88 -8.76 -10.79
N ASN A 422 12.48 -8.18 -11.84
CA ASN A 422 11.92 -8.08 -13.20
C ASN A 422 10.55 -7.37 -13.26
N ARG A 423 10.32 -6.36 -12.41
CA ARG A 423 9.11 -5.55 -12.39
C ARG A 423 9.44 -4.06 -12.17
N GLY A 424 8.49 -3.19 -12.44
CA GLY A 424 8.60 -1.75 -12.20
C GLY A 424 9.46 -0.98 -13.20
N ARG A 425 9.94 -1.62 -14.28
CA ARG A 425 10.71 -0.94 -15.34
C ARG A 425 10.39 -1.47 -16.72
N LEU A 426 10.46 -0.60 -17.74
CA LEU A 426 10.33 -0.99 -19.16
C LEU A 426 11.66 -1.51 -19.68
N VAL A 427 12.03 -2.74 -19.34
CA VAL A 427 13.29 -3.39 -19.73
C VAL A 427 12.97 -4.74 -20.38
N PRO A 428 13.62 -5.11 -21.52
CA PRO A 428 13.46 -6.43 -22.10
C PRO A 428 13.72 -7.56 -21.09
N GLY A 429 12.83 -8.58 -21.08
CA GLY A 429 12.85 -9.67 -20.11
C GLY A 429 12.08 -9.38 -18.80
N TYR A 430 11.62 -8.16 -18.56
CA TYR A 430 10.74 -7.85 -17.43
C TYR A 430 9.31 -8.24 -17.73
N VAL A 431 8.55 -8.53 -16.69
CA VAL A 431 7.12 -8.82 -16.81
C VAL A 431 6.39 -7.60 -17.36
N ALA A 432 5.52 -7.82 -18.32
CA ALA A 432 4.74 -6.78 -19.00
C ALA A 432 3.52 -6.36 -18.17
N ASP A 433 3.77 -5.87 -16.95
CA ASP A 433 2.79 -5.12 -16.16
C ASP A 433 2.91 -3.66 -16.62
N LEU A 434 1.89 -3.15 -17.30
CA LEU A 434 1.97 -1.87 -18.02
C LEU A 434 0.74 -1.00 -17.73
N VAL A 435 0.93 0.32 -17.76
CA VAL A 435 -0.16 1.30 -17.78
C VAL A 435 0.04 2.28 -18.92
N MET A 436 -1.04 2.55 -19.67
CA MET A 436 -1.10 3.59 -20.69
C MET A 436 -2.12 4.64 -20.29
N PHE A 437 -1.71 5.91 -20.29
CA PHE A 437 -2.55 7.01 -19.84
C PHE A 437 -2.32 8.29 -20.65
N ASP A 438 -3.30 9.17 -20.67
CA ASP A 438 -3.14 10.51 -21.22
C ASP A 438 -2.54 11.47 -20.18
N PRO A 439 -1.29 11.93 -20.34
CA PRO A 439 -0.63 12.81 -19.37
C PRO A 439 -1.29 14.20 -19.25
N LYS A 440 -2.14 14.59 -20.23
CA LYS A 440 -2.83 15.88 -20.21
C LYS A 440 -4.11 15.85 -19.39
N THR A 441 -4.77 14.69 -19.29
CA THR A 441 -6.09 14.54 -18.68
C THR A 441 -6.11 13.65 -17.46
N VAL A 442 -5.03 12.91 -17.17
CA VAL A 442 -4.96 12.04 -15.99
C VAL A 442 -5.22 12.83 -14.71
N ALA A 443 -6.22 12.40 -13.94
CA ALA A 443 -6.64 13.05 -12.69
C ALA A 443 -7.47 12.10 -11.82
N ASP A 444 -7.49 12.36 -10.52
CA ASP A 444 -8.47 11.80 -9.61
C ASP A 444 -9.84 12.49 -9.81
N ALA A 445 -10.90 11.68 -9.83
CA ALA A 445 -12.28 12.17 -9.82
C ALA A 445 -12.96 11.96 -8.46
N ALA A 446 -12.40 11.06 -7.64
CA ALA A 446 -12.89 10.76 -6.32
C ALA A 446 -12.70 11.95 -5.36
N THR A 447 -13.77 12.30 -4.65
CA THR A 447 -13.79 13.39 -3.65
C THR A 447 -14.33 12.88 -2.31
N TYR A 448 -14.21 13.66 -1.25
CA TYR A 448 -14.84 13.31 0.04
C TYR A 448 -16.38 13.28 -0.05
N ALA A 449 -16.96 14.04 -0.98
CA ALA A 449 -18.41 14.06 -1.22
C ALA A 449 -18.87 12.90 -2.11
N ASP A 450 -18.06 12.50 -3.08
CA ASP A 450 -18.30 11.38 -4.00
C ASP A 450 -17.02 10.54 -4.13
N PRO A 451 -16.77 9.61 -3.20
CA PRO A 451 -15.48 8.94 -3.10
C PRO A 451 -15.31 7.74 -4.05
N ILE A 452 -16.39 7.27 -4.68
CA ILE A 452 -16.37 6.08 -5.54
C ILE A 452 -16.49 6.52 -6.99
N CYS A 453 -15.38 7.00 -7.54
CA CYS A 453 -15.31 7.48 -8.92
C CYS A 453 -14.08 6.91 -9.61
N LEU A 454 -14.27 6.46 -10.85
CA LEU A 454 -13.16 6.03 -11.71
C LEU A 454 -12.22 7.22 -11.99
N SER A 455 -10.94 6.95 -12.04
CA SER A 455 -9.93 7.93 -12.42
C SER A 455 -10.08 8.35 -13.89
N LEU A 456 -9.69 9.57 -14.20
CA LEU A 456 -9.67 10.10 -15.56
C LEU A 456 -8.32 9.82 -16.24
N GLY A 457 -8.32 9.65 -17.55
CA GLY A 457 -7.11 9.57 -18.37
C GLY A 457 -6.32 8.27 -18.26
N ILE A 458 -6.73 7.28 -17.46
CA ILE A 458 -6.16 5.93 -17.50
C ILE A 458 -6.85 5.17 -18.63
N GLU A 459 -6.12 4.90 -19.71
CA GLU A 459 -6.65 4.33 -20.93
C GLU A 459 -6.65 2.78 -20.91
N ARG A 460 -5.53 2.18 -20.53
CA ARG A 460 -5.35 0.73 -20.52
C ARG A 460 -4.37 0.29 -19.44
N VAL A 461 -4.63 -0.87 -18.87
CA VAL A 461 -3.73 -1.56 -17.93
C VAL A 461 -3.56 -3.01 -18.39
N TRP A 462 -2.31 -3.50 -18.39
CA TRP A 462 -1.98 -4.89 -18.65
C TRP A 462 -1.27 -5.49 -17.44
N ILE A 463 -1.57 -6.74 -17.16
CA ILE A 463 -0.91 -7.55 -16.13
C ILE A 463 -0.36 -8.79 -16.83
N GLY A 464 0.96 -9.00 -16.75
CA GLY A 464 1.61 -10.07 -17.49
C GLY A 464 1.30 -10.05 -18.99
N GLY A 465 1.23 -8.86 -19.61
CA GLY A 465 0.92 -8.68 -21.03
C GLY A 465 -0.56 -8.85 -21.42
N GLN A 466 -1.42 -9.25 -20.48
CA GLN A 466 -2.85 -9.43 -20.74
C GLN A 466 -3.64 -8.18 -20.33
N LEU A 467 -4.60 -7.77 -21.16
CA LEU A 467 -5.40 -6.56 -20.92
C LEU A 467 -6.34 -6.76 -19.72
N ALA A 468 -6.02 -6.08 -18.61
CA ALA A 468 -6.77 -6.12 -17.36
C ALA A 468 -7.89 -5.05 -17.31
N TYR A 469 -7.62 -3.85 -17.84
CA TYR A 469 -8.54 -2.71 -17.77
C TYR A 469 -8.48 -1.88 -19.06
N ALA A 470 -9.62 -1.43 -19.53
CA ALA A 470 -9.76 -0.46 -20.61
C ALA A 470 -11.17 0.15 -20.61
N GLU A 471 -11.30 1.42 -21.03
CA GLU A 471 -12.59 2.10 -21.25
C GLU A 471 -13.50 2.07 -20.00
N GLY A 472 -12.93 2.24 -18.82
CA GLY A 472 -13.69 2.30 -17.57
C GLY A 472 -14.12 0.94 -16.99
N VAL A 473 -13.71 -0.19 -17.58
CA VAL A 473 -14.13 -1.52 -17.13
C VAL A 473 -12.96 -2.50 -17.01
N ALA A 474 -13.03 -3.39 -16.03
CA ALA A 474 -12.15 -4.56 -15.97
C ALA A 474 -12.47 -5.49 -17.16
N ARG A 475 -11.44 -5.95 -17.86
CA ARG A 475 -11.56 -6.78 -19.07
C ARG A 475 -11.32 -8.26 -18.79
N CYS A 476 -10.51 -8.54 -17.79
CA CYS A 476 -10.18 -9.89 -17.37
C CYS A 476 -9.92 -9.91 -15.87
N ASN A 477 -10.34 -10.95 -15.19
CA ASN A 477 -10.09 -11.20 -13.76
C ASN A 477 -9.05 -12.31 -13.61
N GLY A 478 -8.42 -12.38 -12.43
CA GLY A 478 -7.53 -13.48 -12.10
C GLY A 478 -6.19 -13.46 -12.84
N LEU A 479 -5.72 -12.31 -13.30
CA LEU A 479 -4.44 -12.16 -14.01
C LEU A 479 -3.23 -12.04 -13.09
N GLY A 480 -3.46 -11.70 -11.82
CA GLY A 480 -2.42 -11.44 -10.86
C GLY A 480 -1.77 -12.70 -10.31
N GLN A 481 -0.62 -12.49 -9.71
CA GLN A 481 0.18 -13.51 -9.07
C GLN A 481 0.43 -13.17 -7.61
N THR A 482 0.52 -14.18 -6.74
CA THR A 482 1.03 -14.00 -5.39
C THR A 482 2.55 -13.95 -5.45
N LEU A 483 3.11 -12.75 -5.27
CA LEU A 483 4.55 -12.48 -5.31
C LEU A 483 5.18 -12.76 -3.94
N ALA A 484 5.14 -14.02 -3.54
CA ALA A 484 5.75 -14.47 -2.31
C ALA A 484 7.28 -14.40 -2.41
N ALA A 485 7.93 -14.01 -1.33
CA ALA A 485 9.38 -13.99 -1.27
C ALA A 485 9.96 -15.40 -1.43
N THR A 486 10.96 -15.56 -2.27
CA THR A 486 11.67 -16.84 -2.42
C THR A 486 12.51 -17.10 -1.17
N PRO A 487 12.56 -18.33 -0.63
CA PRO A 487 13.50 -18.66 0.44
C PRO A 487 14.93 -18.34 0.01
N SER A 488 15.71 -17.68 0.85
CA SER A 488 17.13 -17.45 0.57
C SER A 488 17.84 -18.82 0.59
N THR A 489 18.35 -19.26 -0.55
CA THR A 489 19.12 -20.51 -0.68
C THR A 489 20.55 -20.40 -0.10
N GLU A 490 20.92 -19.27 0.49
CA GLU A 490 22.27 -19.01 1.01
C GLU A 490 22.41 -19.08 2.54
N ALA A 491 21.39 -19.50 3.29
CA ALA A 491 21.46 -19.56 4.75
C ALA A 491 21.83 -20.95 5.31
N VAL A 492 22.38 -21.85 4.48
CA VAL A 492 22.94 -23.14 4.94
C VAL A 492 24.27 -23.38 4.24
N ALA A 493 25.32 -22.79 4.73
CA ALA A 493 26.71 -23.24 4.55
C ALA A 493 27.57 -22.75 5.73
#